data_b4bf8c6b3b23912717003567174566e4
#
_entry.id   b4bf8c6b3b23912717003567174566e4
#
_cell.length_a   1.000
_cell.length_b   1.000
_cell.length_c   1.000
_cell.angle_alpha   90.00
_cell.angle_beta   90.00
_cell.angle_gamma   90.00
#
_symmetry.space_group_name_H-M   'P 1'
#
loop_
_entity.id
_entity.type
_entity.pdbx_description
1 polymer ?
#
loop_
_entity_poly.entity_id
_entity_poly.type
_entity_poly.pdbx_seq_one_letter_code
_entity_poly.pdbx_strand_id
1 'polypeptide(L)'
;MDKNNFKSFLRLQIVWKDEHKFELKVTASNGRFFGSTQVYDTPEPALKFAQTLKGFPQDNNDLHYETGYKNGSACFSMHFYCIDDAGHFGVEINLEDNFGTAYNYEVKNKIKIEIIVVQNAINVFQKGLSRLVTKQEGIAILDGWDDSVAN
;
A
#
# COMPACT_ATOMS: atom_id res chain seq x y z
N MET A 1 -12.38 26.63 0.17
CA MET A 1 -12.00 26.08 0.14
C MET A 1 -11.35 25.36 0.30
N ASP A 2 -10.97 25.19 0.35
CA ASP A 2 -10.38 24.39 0.35
C ASP A 2 -10.10 23.66 0.86
N LYS A 3 -10.10 23.70 0.72
CA LYS A 3 -10.19 22.63 1.10
C LYS A 3 -9.12 21.84 1.13
N ASN A 4 -8.72 21.51 1.91
CA ASN A 4 -7.72 20.70 2.16
C ASN A 4 -7.91 19.42 1.57
N ASN A 5 -7.77 19.39 0.33
CA ASN A 5 -7.91 18.19 -0.32
C ASN A 5 -6.67 17.41 -0.22
N PHE A 6 -6.38 16.90 0.93
CA PHE A 6 -5.36 15.90 1.03
C PHE A 6 -5.89 14.66 0.32
N LYS A 7 -5.16 14.19 -0.66
CA LYS A 7 -5.57 13.00 -1.39
C LYS A 7 -5.47 11.75 -0.55
N SER A 8 -6.34 10.80 -0.83
CA SER A 8 -6.21 9.43 -0.36
C SER A 8 -5.35 8.67 -1.36
N PHE A 9 -4.34 7.96 -0.90
CA PHE A 9 -3.49 7.16 -1.79
C PHE A 9 -2.63 6.18 -1.02
N LEU A 10 -2.13 5.20 -1.74
CA LEU A 10 -1.04 4.33 -1.29
C LEU A 10 0.05 4.40 -2.35
N ARG A 11 1.28 4.63 -1.95
CA ARG A 11 2.41 4.70 -2.87
C ARG A 11 3.52 3.77 -2.41
N LEU A 12 3.98 2.94 -3.31
CA LEU A 12 5.11 2.05 -3.11
C LEU A 12 6.25 2.49 -4.01
N GLN A 13 7.43 2.63 -3.46
CA GLN A 13 8.59 3.07 -4.21
C GLN A 13 9.80 2.21 -3.85
N ILE A 14 10.52 1.72 -4.86
CA ILE A 14 11.78 1.02 -4.63
C ILE A 14 12.83 2.08 -4.31
N VAL A 15 13.46 1.96 -3.14
CA VAL A 15 14.51 2.89 -2.71
C VAL A 15 15.88 2.23 -2.63
N TRP A 16 15.93 0.91 -2.68
CA TRP A 16 17.18 0.16 -2.66
C TRP A 16 16.94 -1.25 -3.16
N LYS A 17 17.94 -1.87 -3.74
CA LYS A 17 17.87 -3.27 -4.17
C LYS A 17 19.24 -3.91 -4.24
N ASP A 18 19.26 -5.24 -4.14
CA ASP A 18 20.42 -6.04 -4.50
C ASP A 18 19.92 -7.24 -5.32
N GLU A 19 20.72 -8.27 -5.48
CA GLU A 19 20.34 -9.41 -6.30
C GLU A 19 19.33 -10.33 -5.64
N HIS A 20 19.01 -10.13 -4.36
CA HIS A 20 18.12 -11.03 -3.62
C HIS A 20 16.84 -10.35 -3.15
N LYS A 21 16.88 -9.06 -2.85
CA LYS A 21 15.74 -8.35 -2.24
C LYS A 21 15.76 -6.89 -2.61
N PHE A 22 14.67 -6.23 -2.26
CA PHE A 22 14.56 -4.78 -2.46
C PHE A 22 13.94 -4.14 -1.22
N GLU A 23 14.13 -2.84 -1.11
CA GLU A 23 13.53 -2.06 -0.05
C GLU A 23 12.45 -1.17 -0.64
N LEU A 24 11.27 -1.21 -0.04
CA LEU A 24 10.13 -0.40 -0.43
C LEU A 24 9.95 0.74 0.56
N LYS A 25 9.81 1.94 0.06
CA LYS A 25 9.27 3.03 0.85
C LYS A 25 7.77 3.05 0.60
N VAL A 26 6.99 2.89 1.65
CA VAL A 26 5.54 2.85 1.58
C VAL A 26 5.00 4.12 2.22
N THR A 27 4.16 4.83 1.50
CA THR A 27 3.52 6.05 2.00
C THR A 27 2.02 5.91 1.76
N ALA A 28 1.22 6.25 2.75
CA ALA A 28 -0.22 6.15 2.65
C ALA A 28 -0.91 7.31 3.36
N SER A 29 -2.04 7.71 2.81
CA SER A 29 -2.87 8.77 3.38
C SER A 29 -4.34 8.47 3.08
N ASN A 30 -5.23 8.76 4.03
CA ASN A 30 -6.66 8.72 3.75
C ASN A 30 -7.27 10.12 3.74
N GLY A 31 -6.42 11.15 3.65
CA GLY A 31 -6.85 12.54 3.68
C GLY A 31 -6.88 13.14 5.08
N ARG A 32 -6.79 12.31 6.11
CA ARG A 32 -6.80 12.76 7.51
C ARG A 32 -5.57 12.28 8.27
N PHE A 33 -5.13 11.07 7.96
CA PHE A 33 -3.96 10.47 8.58
C PHE A 33 -2.96 10.11 7.50
N PHE A 34 -1.70 10.26 7.81
CA PHE A 34 -0.60 10.04 6.89
C PHE A 34 0.48 9.23 7.61
N GLY A 35 1.05 8.26 6.92
CA GLY A 35 2.16 7.49 7.46
C GLY A 35 3.11 7.02 6.39
N SER A 36 4.32 6.67 6.80
CA SER A 36 5.34 6.14 5.90
C SER A 36 6.23 5.17 6.67
N THR A 37 6.67 4.13 5.98
CA THR A 37 7.67 3.20 6.54
C THR A 37 8.50 2.63 5.40
N GLN A 38 9.58 1.95 5.74
CA GLN A 38 10.40 1.27 4.74
C GLN A 38 10.54 -0.19 5.16
N VAL A 39 10.24 -1.08 4.22
CA VAL A 39 10.24 -2.53 4.46
C VAL A 39 11.02 -3.22 3.36
N TYR A 40 11.49 -4.43 3.66
CA TYR A 40 12.15 -5.26 2.66
C TYR A 40 11.22 -6.35 2.20
N ASP A 41 11.36 -6.76 0.94
CA ASP A 41 10.71 -7.95 0.44
C ASP A 41 11.57 -8.55 -0.67
N THR A 42 11.20 -9.76 -1.07
CA THR A 42 11.81 -10.43 -2.21
C THR A 42 10.85 -10.37 -3.39
N PRO A 43 11.36 -10.51 -4.63
CA PRO A 43 10.50 -10.38 -5.80
C PRO A 43 9.35 -11.37 -5.87
N GLU A 44 9.56 -12.61 -5.43
CA GLU A 44 8.55 -13.66 -5.64
C GLU A 44 7.22 -13.40 -4.96
N PRO A 45 7.14 -13.12 -3.65
CA PRO A 45 5.85 -12.88 -3.01
C PRO A 45 5.16 -11.64 -3.55
N ALA A 46 5.93 -10.60 -3.84
CA ALA A 46 5.36 -9.34 -4.35
C ALA A 46 4.79 -9.55 -5.76
N LEU A 47 5.51 -10.29 -6.61
CA LEU A 47 5.02 -10.58 -7.95
C LEU A 47 3.78 -11.46 -7.91
N LYS A 48 3.76 -12.45 -7.02
CA LYS A 48 2.61 -13.31 -6.85
C LYS A 48 1.38 -12.51 -6.45
N PHE A 49 1.54 -11.56 -5.53
CA PHE A 49 0.43 -10.70 -5.14
C PHE A 49 -0.03 -9.85 -6.33
N ALA A 50 0.88 -9.27 -7.10
CA ALA A 50 0.53 -8.47 -8.26
C ALA A 50 -0.28 -9.28 -9.27
N GLN A 51 0.12 -10.54 -9.49
CA GLN A 51 -0.59 -11.43 -10.40
C GLN A 51 -1.99 -11.76 -9.90
N THR A 52 -2.13 -12.01 -8.60
CA THR A 52 -3.42 -12.31 -7.99
C THR A 52 -4.33 -11.09 -8.03
N LEU A 53 -3.77 -9.90 -7.82
CA LEU A 53 -4.54 -8.66 -7.84
C LEU A 53 -5.16 -8.42 -9.23
N LYS A 54 -4.54 -8.93 -10.28
CA LYS A 54 -5.06 -8.80 -11.64
C LYS A 54 -6.45 -9.44 -11.78
N GLY A 55 -6.73 -10.49 -11.01
CA GLY A 55 -8.04 -11.17 -11.04
C GLY A 55 -9.05 -10.66 -10.01
N PHE A 56 -8.70 -9.61 -9.28
CA PHE A 56 -9.60 -9.07 -8.26
C PHE A 56 -10.69 -8.22 -8.91
N PRO A 57 -11.94 -8.33 -8.53
CA PRO A 57 -12.48 -9.20 -7.48
C PRO A 57 -13.06 -10.53 -7.97
N GLN A 58 -13.04 -10.81 -9.30
CA GLN A 58 -13.72 -11.96 -9.87
C GLN A 58 -13.15 -13.30 -9.39
N ASP A 59 -11.83 -13.42 -9.43
CA ASP A 59 -11.17 -14.67 -9.05
C ASP A 59 -10.96 -14.77 -7.55
N ASN A 60 -10.83 -13.64 -6.88
CA ASN A 60 -10.62 -13.60 -5.45
C ASN A 60 -11.03 -12.21 -4.97
N ASN A 61 -11.98 -12.15 -4.07
CA ASN A 61 -12.54 -10.87 -3.59
C ASN A 61 -12.03 -10.47 -2.21
N ASP A 62 -10.97 -11.10 -1.73
CA ASP A 62 -10.40 -10.81 -0.42
C ASP A 62 -8.91 -11.14 -0.50
N LEU A 63 -8.08 -10.11 -0.67
CA LEU A 63 -6.65 -10.28 -0.89
C LEU A 63 -5.83 -9.58 0.18
N HIS A 64 -4.79 -10.26 0.64
CA HIS A 64 -3.88 -9.75 1.65
C HIS A 64 -2.44 -9.79 1.15
N TYR A 65 -1.68 -8.77 1.48
CA TYR A 65 -0.24 -8.75 1.28
C TYR A 65 0.40 -8.18 2.53
N GLU A 66 1.47 -8.80 2.97
CA GLU A 66 2.19 -8.31 4.15
C GLU A 66 3.69 -8.55 3.97
N THR A 67 4.49 -7.59 4.37
CA THR A 67 5.94 -7.74 4.41
C THR A 67 6.50 -6.96 5.59
N GLY A 68 7.69 -7.36 6.03
CA GLY A 68 8.27 -6.85 7.26
C GLY A 68 7.86 -7.72 8.44
N TYR A 69 8.03 -7.19 9.65
CA TYR A 69 7.74 -7.94 10.87
C TYR A 69 6.79 -7.16 11.76
N LYS A 70 5.58 -7.67 11.89
CA LYS A 70 4.58 -7.09 12.78
C LYS A 70 5.15 -7.01 14.18
N ASN A 71 5.02 -5.85 14.81
CA ASN A 71 5.62 -5.54 16.11
C ASN A 71 7.16 -5.56 16.10
N GLY A 72 7.77 -5.63 14.94
CA GLY A 72 9.22 -5.50 14.78
C GLY A 72 9.62 -4.10 14.36
N SER A 73 10.72 -3.97 13.62
CA SER A 73 11.24 -2.66 13.21
C SER A 73 10.32 -1.94 12.24
N ALA A 74 9.78 -2.66 11.28
CA ALA A 74 8.89 -2.10 10.27
C ALA A 74 7.99 -3.18 9.72
N CYS A 75 6.79 -2.79 9.34
CA CYS A 75 5.82 -3.71 8.73
C CYS A 75 4.88 -2.92 7.85
N PHE A 76 4.46 -3.56 6.75
CA PHE A 76 3.46 -3.03 5.84
C PHE A 76 2.51 -4.13 5.46
N SER A 77 1.21 -3.85 5.51
CA SER A 77 0.22 -4.75 4.96
C SER A 77 -0.87 -3.98 4.24
N MET A 78 -1.48 -4.62 3.25
CA MET A 78 -2.65 -4.10 2.56
C MET A 78 -3.65 -5.22 2.36
N HIS A 79 -4.92 -4.89 2.57
CA HIS A 79 -6.02 -5.84 2.48
C HIS A 79 -7.09 -5.24 1.58
N PHE A 80 -7.31 -5.87 0.43
CA PHE A 80 -8.31 -5.47 -0.55
C PHE A 80 -9.58 -6.27 -0.34
N TYR A 81 -10.73 -5.60 -0.30
CA TYR A 81 -12.03 -6.28 -0.11
C TYR A 81 -13.15 -5.47 -0.75
N CYS A 82 -14.30 -6.11 -0.95
CA CYS A 82 -15.46 -5.46 -1.55
C CYS A 82 -16.27 -4.73 -0.48
N ILE A 83 -16.67 -3.50 -0.77
CA ILE A 83 -17.52 -2.72 0.12
C ILE A 83 -18.99 -2.84 -0.28
N ASP A 84 -19.27 -2.72 -1.57
CA ASP A 84 -20.65 -2.76 -2.08
C ASP A 84 -20.70 -3.41 -3.46
N ASP A 85 -21.88 -3.44 -4.06
CA ASP A 85 -22.06 -4.01 -5.39
C ASP A 85 -21.92 -2.95 -6.48
N ALA A 86 -21.57 -1.71 -6.12
CA ALA A 86 -21.48 -0.59 -7.06
C ALA A 86 -20.06 -0.30 -7.50
N GLY A 87 -19.14 -1.21 -7.25
CA GLY A 87 -17.75 -1.06 -7.72
C GLY A 87 -16.85 -0.27 -6.80
N HIS A 88 -17.18 -0.23 -5.51
CA HIS A 88 -16.32 0.39 -4.51
C HIS A 88 -15.64 -0.69 -3.70
N PHE A 89 -14.33 -0.53 -3.54
CA PHE A 89 -13.50 -1.49 -2.82
C PHE A 89 -12.78 -0.78 -1.69
N GLY A 90 -12.57 -1.50 -0.60
CA GLY A 90 -11.79 -0.98 0.51
C GLY A 90 -10.37 -1.52 0.45
N VAL A 91 -9.43 -0.69 0.86
CA VAL A 91 -8.05 -1.14 1.05
C VAL A 91 -7.65 -0.70 2.44
N GLU A 92 -7.47 -1.68 3.31
CA GLU A 92 -7.02 -1.43 4.67
C GLU A 92 -5.50 -1.50 4.67
N ILE A 93 -4.86 -0.44 5.13
CA ILE A 93 -3.41 -0.30 5.09
C ILE A 93 -2.89 -0.20 6.51
N ASN A 94 -1.93 -1.05 6.85
CA ASN A 94 -1.25 -0.99 8.15
C ASN A 94 0.22 -0.70 7.92
N LEU A 95 0.73 0.30 8.63
CA LEU A 95 2.14 0.66 8.59
C LEU A 95 2.68 0.67 10.02
N GLU A 96 3.86 0.08 10.19
CA GLU A 96 4.58 0.16 11.46
C GLU A 96 5.99 0.63 11.19
N ASP A 97 6.45 1.55 12.00
CA ASP A 97 7.81 2.07 11.93
C ASP A 97 8.29 2.27 13.37
N ASN A 98 8.96 1.25 13.88
CA ASN A 98 9.30 1.16 15.29
C ASN A 98 10.80 1.25 15.53
N PHE A 99 11.52 1.97 14.66
CA PHE A 99 12.95 2.14 14.84
C PHE A 99 13.21 3.01 16.06
N GLY A 100 14.01 2.49 16.95
CA GLY A 100 14.37 3.21 18.15
C GLY A 100 15.40 4.30 17.90
N THR A 101 15.59 5.12 18.92
CA THR A 101 16.61 6.18 18.90
C THR A 101 17.53 5.98 20.09
N ALA A 102 18.59 6.79 20.17
CA ALA A 102 19.48 6.77 21.34
C ALA A 102 18.74 7.13 22.62
N TYR A 103 17.63 7.86 22.51
CA TYR A 103 16.86 8.31 23.66
C TYR A 103 15.71 7.36 24.02
N ASN A 104 15.18 6.67 23.05
CA ASN A 104 14.06 5.76 23.27
C ASN A 104 14.07 4.65 22.21
N TYR A 105 14.50 3.48 22.59
CA TYR A 105 14.52 2.35 21.68
C TYR A 105 13.22 1.53 21.74
N GLU A 106 12.20 2.03 22.42
CA GLU A 106 10.89 1.41 22.43
C GLU A 106 9.84 2.24 21.67
N VAL A 107 10.30 3.04 20.71
CA VAL A 107 9.38 3.82 19.87
C VAL A 107 8.43 2.87 19.16
N LYS A 108 7.13 3.18 19.19
CA LYS A 108 6.09 2.37 18.56
C LYS A 108 5.20 3.28 17.76
N ASN A 109 5.38 3.22 16.46
CA ASN A 109 4.55 4.00 15.54
C ASN A 109 3.76 3.03 14.67
N LYS A 110 2.45 3.05 14.83
CA LYS A 110 1.55 2.20 14.07
C LYS A 110 0.40 3.03 13.57
N ILE A 111 0.05 2.84 12.32
CA ILE A 111 -1.11 3.49 11.74
C ILE A 111 -1.90 2.47 10.95
N LYS A 112 -3.21 2.53 11.09
CA LYS A 112 -4.14 1.72 10.32
C LYS A 112 -5.11 2.67 9.68
N ILE A 113 -5.11 2.70 8.36
CA ILE A 113 -6.01 3.56 7.61
C ILE A 113 -6.72 2.74 6.55
N GLU A 114 -7.85 3.26 6.09
CA GLU A 114 -8.61 2.64 5.03
C GLU A 114 -8.87 3.67 3.95
N ILE A 115 -8.65 3.28 2.71
CA ILE A 115 -9.02 4.11 1.57
C ILE A 115 -10.04 3.36 0.73
N ILE A 116 -10.87 4.11 0.01
CA ILE A 116 -11.85 3.55 -0.89
C ILE A 116 -11.33 3.75 -2.30
N VAL A 117 -11.39 2.71 -3.12
CA VAL A 117 -10.87 2.76 -4.49
C VAL A 117 -11.90 2.18 -5.45
N VAL A 118 -11.75 2.49 -6.73
CA VAL A 118 -12.57 1.93 -7.79
C VAL A 118 -11.71 1.02 -8.65
N GLN A 119 -12.35 0.21 -9.50
CA GLN A 119 -11.64 -0.82 -10.27
C GLN A 119 -10.53 -0.26 -11.14
N ASN A 120 -10.75 0.89 -11.77
CA ASN A 120 -9.73 1.46 -12.63
C ASN A 120 -8.46 1.81 -11.85
N ALA A 121 -8.60 2.31 -10.63
CA ALA A 121 -7.46 2.63 -9.79
C ALA A 121 -6.69 1.36 -9.42
N ILE A 122 -7.41 0.27 -9.13
CA ILE A 122 -6.78 -1.02 -8.85
C ILE A 122 -6.02 -1.51 -10.07
N ASN A 123 -6.60 -1.39 -11.27
CA ASN A 123 -5.95 -1.84 -12.49
C ASN A 123 -4.66 -1.07 -12.77
N VAL A 124 -4.67 0.24 -12.57
CA VAL A 124 -3.48 1.07 -12.74
C VAL A 124 -2.41 0.69 -11.73
N PHE A 125 -2.81 0.51 -10.47
CA PHE A 125 -1.90 0.11 -9.41
C PHE A 125 -1.30 -1.27 -9.69
N GLN A 126 -2.13 -2.22 -10.11
CA GLN A 126 -1.69 -3.58 -10.41
C GLN A 126 -0.60 -3.58 -11.50
N LYS A 127 -0.80 -2.81 -12.56
CA LYS A 127 0.19 -2.72 -13.63
C LYS A 127 1.47 -2.06 -13.13
N GLY A 128 1.34 -1.01 -12.32
CA GLY A 128 2.49 -0.35 -11.73
C GLY A 128 3.27 -1.26 -10.79
N LEU A 129 2.54 -2.03 -9.97
CA LEU A 129 3.16 -2.96 -9.04
C LEU A 129 3.91 -4.07 -9.76
N SER A 130 3.29 -4.63 -10.81
CA SER A 130 3.94 -5.67 -11.61
C SER A 130 5.23 -5.16 -12.24
N ARG A 131 5.20 -3.95 -12.78
CA ARG A 131 6.40 -3.33 -13.38
C ARG A 131 7.47 -3.04 -12.33
N LEU A 132 7.04 -2.49 -11.18
CA LEU A 132 7.95 -2.17 -10.09
C LEU A 132 8.70 -3.40 -9.62
N VAL A 133 7.99 -4.52 -9.43
CA VAL A 133 8.61 -5.77 -8.96
C VAL A 133 9.49 -6.38 -10.03
N THR A 134 9.03 -6.40 -11.27
CA THR A 134 9.77 -7.00 -12.38
C THR A 134 11.08 -6.26 -12.65
N LYS A 135 11.03 -4.94 -12.67
CA LYS A 135 12.21 -4.11 -12.94
C LYS A 135 12.97 -3.72 -11.69
N GLN A 136 12.35 -3.92 -10.53
CA GLN A 136 12.91 -3.53 -9.22
C GLN A 136 13.35 -2.08 -9.21
N GLU A 137 12.49 -1.23 -9.74
CA GLU A 137 12.67 0.21 -9.74
C GLU A 137 11.32 0.89 -9.97
N GLY A 138 11.24 2.16 -9.63
CA GLY A 138 10.06 2.97 -9.93
C GLY A 138 9.07 3.04 -8.79
N ILE A 139 7.86 3.43 -9.16
CA ILE A 139 6.78 3.74 -8.21
C ILE A 139 5.49 3.12 -8.69
N ALA A 140 4.69 2.60 -7.74
CA ALA A 140 3.33 2.16 -7.99
C ALA A 140 2.40 2.95 -7.08
N ILE A 141 1.34 3.51 -7.63
CA ILE A 141 0.41 4.35 -6.88
C ILE A 141 -1.00 3.81 -7.02
N LEU A 142 -1.69 3.71 -5.88
CA LEU A 142 -3.11 3.38 -5.82
C LEU A 142 -3.83 4.65 -5.37
N ASP A 143 -4.58 5.26 -6.29
CA ASP A 143 -5.31 6.49 -5.98
C ASP A 143 -6.65 6.15 -5.31
N GLY A 144 -6.94 6.85 -4.24
CA GLY A 144 -8.21 6.73 -3.57
C GLY A 144 -9.31 7.41 -4.36
N TRP A 145 -10.53 6.91 -4.20
CA TRP A 145 -11.71 7.52 -4.80
C TRP A 145 -12.12 8.70 -3.92
N ASP A 146 -12.45 9.79 -4.60
CA ASP A 146 -12.86 11.00 -3.92
C ASP A 146 -14.28 11.37 -4.39
N ASP A 147 -15.27 11.12 -3.56
CA ASP A 147 -16.65 11.36 -3.93
C ASP A 147 -16.98 12.85 -4.05
N SER A 148 -16.12 13.73 -3.54
CA SER A 148 -16.33 15.16 -3.71
C SER A 148 -16.18 15.56 -5.18
N VAL A 149 -15.44 14.78 -5.94
CA VAL A 149 -15.24 15.04 -7.36
C VAL A 149 -16.45 14.62 -8.17
N ALA A 150 -17.27 13.72 -7.66
CA ALA A 150 -18.44 13.22 -8.36
C ALA A 150 -19.57 14.24 -8.38
N ASN A 151 -19.47 15.30 -7.62
CA ASN A 151 -20.46 16.38 -7.63
C ASN A 151 -20.03 17.51 -8.58
#